data_0e647f969e9406cc883c25a0cae79f7f
#
_entry.id   0e647f969e9406cc883c25a0cae79f7f
#
_cell.length_a   1.000
_cell.length_b   1.000
_cell.length_c   1.000
_cell.angle_alpha   90.00
_cell.angle_beta   90.00
_cell.angle_gamma   90.00
#
_symmetry.space_group_name_H-M   'P 1'
#
loop_
_entity.id
_entity.type
_entity.pdbx_description
1 polymer ?
#
loop_
_entity_poly.entity_id
_entity_poly.type
_entity_poly.pdbx_seq_one_letter_code
_entity_poly.pdbx_strand_id
1 'polypeptide(L)'
;MDSRTIYLLCVLAAAIVLLIFLINWRTKMHPFLALYITAFLTALAAGEPVADIPQTLMDGSGHILGNTGVLVFLGAMLGKLLADSGAVSNIADFVLEHSSPRMAPWIITLVAFILGIPMFFEVGLVVLMPVIYAVAIRLEVLHNRPQQWYLRTLIPAIAALCCLHGMVPPHPGPIIGVNALGADMGLTIVLGLICAIPTVILAGPIYANIIAPRIKLEPPDSLLTQYAGVTYEQAEEVYKRTGSFAELATDHGANPDAFGAPKDAPTQQPGAWSQTSATADSGLASVTKKSGVSTPLAITCVLLPVVLMLIEAITKIVAPNSHFQTLAGVIGQPVIAMLIGVLFTGAVVAIQEKWNGCLLYTSPSPRD
;
A
#
# COMPACT_ATOMS: atom_id res chain seq x y z
N MET A 1 -33.78 22.28 -13.40
CA MET A 1 -32.33 22.59 -13.51
C MET A 1 -32.21 23.87 -14.32
N ASP A 2 -31.46 24.82 -13.81
CA ASP A 2 -31.19 26.09 -14.51
C ASP A 2 -30.30 25.81 -15.75
N SER A 3 -30.52 26.60 -16.83
CA SER A 3 -29.79 26.45 -18.10
C SER A 3 -28.26 26.55 -17.90
N ARG A 4 -27.83 27.36 -16.95
CA ARG A 4 -26.41 27.51 -16.58
C ARG A 4 -25.86 26.23 -15.97
N THR A 5 -26.61 25.54 -15.12
CA THR A 5 -26.26 24.25 -14.52
C THR A 5 -26.06 23.18 -15.59
N ILE A 6 -27.00 23.11 -16.56
CA ILE A 6 -26.90 22.15 -17.67
C ILE A 6 -25.65 22.44 -18.51
N TYR A 7 -25.38 23.70 -18.82
CA TYR A 7 -24.18 24.12 -19.55
C TYR A 7 -22.90 23.70 -18.84
N LEU A 8 -22.77 23.97 -17.53
CA LEU A 8 -21.59 23.60 -16.74
C LEU A 8 -21.41 22.09 -16.65
N LEU A 9 -22.50 21.32 -16.58
CA LEU A 9 -22.43 19.84 -16.64
C LEU A 9 -21.92 19.34 -18.00
N CYS A 10 -22.35 19.98 -19.10
CA CYS A 10 -21.82 19.67 -20.43
C CYS A 10 -20.32 20.02 -20.55
N VAL A 11 -19.90 21.15 -19.99
CA VAL A 11 -18.49 21.55 -19.95
C VAL A 11 -17.68 20.52 -19.16
N LEU A 12 -18.16 20.08 -18.00
CA LEU A 12 -17.53 19.04 -17.18
C LEU A 12 -17.42 17.71 -17.94
N ALA A 13 -18.50 17.27 -18.60
CA ALA A 13 -18.49 16.05 -19.40
C ALA A 13 -17.46 16.15 -20.56
N ALA A 14 -17.43 17.28 -21.25
CA ALA A 14 -16.46 17.53 -22.33
C ALA A 14 -15.01 17.55 -21.79
N ALA A 15 -14.78 18.12 -20.62
CA ALA A 15 -13.47 18.13 -19.96
C ALA A 15 -12.99 16.71 -19.64
N ILE A 16 -13.85 15.84 -19.12
CA ILE A 16 -13.50 14.43 -18.84
C ILE A 16 -13.14 13.71 -20.15
N VAL A 17 -13.92 13.89 -21.21
CA VAL A 17 -13.64 13.30 -22.53
C VAL A 17 -12.31 13.81 -23.07
N LEU A 18 -12.05 15.13 -22.98
CA LEU A 18 -10.80 15.74 -23.39
C LEU A 18 -9.59 15.18 -22.63
N LEU A 19 -9.71 15.05 -21.30
CA LEU A 19 -8.65 14.49 -20.46
C LEU A 19 -8.30 13.05 -20.88
N ILE A 20 -9.32 12.19 -21.04
CA ILE A 20 -9.15 10.81 -21.49
C ILE A 20 -8.51 10.78 -22.89
N PHE A 21 -8.94 11.66 -23.77
CA PHE A 21 -8.39 11.79 -25.13
C PHE A 21 -6.90 12.17 -25.09
N LEU A 22 -6.50 13.19 -24.33
CA LEU A 22 -5.12 13.66 -24.23
C LEU A 22 -4.17 12.58 -23.67
N ILE A 23 -4.64 11.78 -22.71
CA ILE A 23 -3.82 10.74 -22.07
C ILE A 23 -3.71 9.50 -22.98
N ASN A 24 -4.81 9.06 -23.61
CA ASN A 24 -4.86 7.76 -24.30
C ASN A 24 -4.66 7.82 -25.81
N TRP A 25 -4.83 8.99 -26.43
CA TRP A 25 -4.68 9.14 -27.89
C TRP A 25 -3.21 9.10 -28.31
N ARG A 26 -2.96 9.21 -29.62
CA ARG A 26 -1.62 9.15 -30.23
C ARG A 26 -0.55 10.02 -29.56
N THR A 27 -0.94 11.10 -28.91
CA THR A 27 -0.04 12.01 -28.20
C THR A 27 0.58 11.41 -26.97
N LYS A 28 -0.09 10.42 -26.29
CA LYS A 28 0.34 9.83 -25.01
C LYS A 28 0.87 10.90 -24.05
N MET A 29 0.13 12.00 -23.91
CA MET A 29 0.54 13.14 -23.10
C MET A 29 0.71 12.72 -21.64
N HIS A 30 1.71 13.27 -20.96
CA HIS A 30 1.89 13.03 -19.53
C HIS A 30 0.62 13.44 -18.76
N PRO A 31 0.06 12.59 -17.87
CA PRO A 31 -1.22 12.85 -17.20
C PRO A 31 -1.30 14.20 -16.51
N PHE A 32 -0.21 14.65 -15.88
CA PHE A 32 -0.13 15.94 -15.22
C PHE A 32 -0.36 17.13 -16.19
N LEU A 33 0.30 17.08 -17.36
CA LEU A 33 0.10 18.12 -18.37
C LEU A 33 -1.30 18.09 -18.96
N ALA A 34 -1.83 16.90 -19.24
CA ALA A 34 -3.19 16.73 -19.73
C ALA A 34 -4.21 17.30 -18.74
N LEU A 35 -4.00 17.07 -17.43
CA LEU A 35 -4.85 17.61 -16.37
C LEU A 35 -4.84 19.13 -16.34
N TYR A 36 -3.65 19.78 -16.36
CA TYR A 36 -3.52 21.24 -16.33
C TYR A 36 -4.10 21.90 -17.57
N ILE A 37 -3.86 21.34 -18.75
CA ILE A 37 -4.46 21.82 -20.00
C ILE A 37 -5.99 21.71 -19.95
N THR A 38 -6.51 20.57 -19.51
CA THR A 38 -7.94 20.37 -19.37
C THR A 38 -8.54 21.33 -18.35
N ALA A 39 -7.90 21.52 -17.20
CA ALA A 39 -8.37 22.46 -16.17
C ALA A 39 -8.41 23.91 -16.68
N PHE A 40 -7.37 24.36 -17.39
CA PHE A 40 -7.31 25.67 -18.03
C PHE A 40 -8.46 25.88 -19.03
N LEU A 41 -8.65 24.91 -19.92
CA LEU A 41 -9.72 24.97 -20.94
C LEU A 41 -11.12 24.90 -20.30
N THR A 42 -11.26 24.16 -19.21
CA THR A 42 -12.52 24.06 -18.46
C THR A 42 -12.86 25.38 -17.79
N ALA A 43 -11.89 26.04 -17.14
CA ALA A 43 -12.07 27.36 -16.53
C ALA A 43 -12.48 28.39 -17.59
N LEU A 44 -11.80 28.40 -18.74
CA LEU A 44 -12.15 29.27 -19.86
C LEU A 44 -13.57 29.01 -20.39
N ALA A 45 -13.93 27.75 -20.59
CA ALA A 45 -15.29 27.37 -21.03
C ALA A 45 -16.36 27.67 -19.99
N ALA A 46 -16.04 27.59 -18.70
CA ALA A 46 -16.96 27.94 -17.63
C ALA A 46 -17.21 29.46 -17.50
N GLY A 47 -16.42 30.29 -18.24
CA GLY A 47 -16.55 31.74 -18.27
C GLY A 47 -15.70 32.48 -17.24
N GLU A 48 -14.66 31.83 -16.71
CA GLU A 48 -13.69 32.48 -15.85
C GLU A 48 -12.90 33.54 -16.63
N PRO A 49 -12.69 34.75 -16.08
CA PRO A 49 -11.83 35.74 -16.73
C PRO A 49 -10.41 35.20 -16.96
N VAL A 50 -9.90 35.33 -18.15
CA VAL A 50 -8.57 34.79 -18.53
C VAL A 50 -7.47 35.22 -17.58
N ALA A 51 -7.53 36.45 -17.05
CA ALA A 51 -6.56 37.00 -16.11
C ALA A 51 -6.56 36.27 -14.75
N ASP A 52 -7.70 35.70 -14.35
CA ASP A 52 -7.89 35.04 -13.05
C ASP A 52 -7.58 33.53 -13.10
N ILE A 53 -7.63 32.91 -14.29
CA ILE A 53 -7.39 31.46 -14.47
C ILE A 53 -6.07 30.98 -13.84
N PRO A 54 -4.91 31.68 -14.02
CA PRO A 54 -3.67 31.25 -13.38
C PRO A 54 -3.77 31.18 -11.86
N GLN A 55 -4.42 32.18 -11.24
CA GLN A 55 -4.61 32.23 -9.80
C GLN A 55 -5.55 31.09 -9.34
N THR A 56 -6.67 30.88 -10.02
CA THR A 56 -7.61 29.80 -9.74
C THR A 56 -6.92 28.42 -9.80
N LEU A 57 -6.05 28.18 -10.79
CA LEU A 57 -5.28 26.94 -10.89
C LEU A 57 -4.27 26.79 -9.75
N MET A 58 -3.58 27.87 -9.36
CA MET A 58 -2.63 27.86 -8.24
C MET A 58 -3.35 27.62 -6.92
N ASP A 59 -4.45 28.28 -6.66
CA ASP A 59 -5.24 28.15 -5.43
C ASP A 59 -5.82 26.73 -5.31
N GLY A 60 -6.38 26.19 -6.39
CA GLY A 60 -6.88 24.81 -6.44
C GLY A 60 -5.79 23.77 -6.18
N SER A 61 -4.63 23.95 -6.82
CA SER A 61 -3.47 23.07 -6.62
C SER A 61 -2.90 23.19 -5.22
N GLY A 62 -2.76 24.41 -4.71
CA GLY A 62 -2.25 24.71 -3.37
C GLY A 62 -3.15 24.14 -2.27
N HIS A 63 -4.46 24.27 -2.42
CA HIS A 63 -5.45 23.71 -1.50
C HIS A 63 -5.37 22.18 -1.41
N ILE A 64 -5.28 21.51 -2.57
CA ILE A 64 -5.15 20.03 -2.60
C ILE A 64 -3.81 19.58 -2.05
N LEU A 65 -2.70 20.26 -2.43
CA LEU A 65 -1.37 19.95 -1.91
C LEU A 65 -1.28 20.16 -0.39
N GLY A 66 -1.85 21.24 0.12
CA GLY A 66 -1.87 21.50 1.56
C GLY A 66 -2.68 20.51 2.35
N ASN A 67 -3.88 20.17 1.89
CA ASN A 67 -4.80 19.30 2.62
C ASN A 67 -4.50 17.80 2.43
N THR A 68 -4.09 17.41 1.24
CA THR A 68 -3.91 15.99 0.90
C THR A 68 -2.44 15.63 0.71
N GLY A 69 -1.64 16.52 0.10
CA GLY A 69 -0.24 16.23 -0.22
C GLY A 69 0.62 15.95 1.02
N VAL A 70 0.39 16.66 2.12
CA VAL A 70 1.10 16.41 3.40
C VAL A 70 0.79 15.02 3.93
N LEU A 71 -0.48 14.61 3.88
CA LEU A 71 -0.88 13.26 4.32
C LEU A 71 -0.30 12.17 3.42
N VAL A 72 -0.31 12.39 2.11
CA VAL A 72 0.34 11.49 1.13
C VAL A 72 1.81 11.33 1.45
N PHE A 73 2.52 12.43 1.71
CA PHE A 73 3.93 12.42 2.04
C PHE A 73 4.22 11.67 3.35
N LEU A 74 3.47 11.97 4.41
CA LEU A 74 3.62 11.28 5.70
C LEU A 74 3.28 9.78 5.59
N GLY A 75 2.23 9.42 4.83
CA GLY A 75 1.86 8.04 4.58
C GLY A 75 2.93 7.28 3.80
N ALA A 76 3.53 7.90 2.78
CA ALA A 76 4.64 7.32 2.03
C ALA A 76 5.89 7.12 2.92
N MET A 77 6.20 8.10 3.80
CA MET A 77 7.28 7.98 4.78
C MET A 77 7.04 6.82 5.76
N LEU A 78 5.83 6.73 6.32
CA LEU A 78 5.47 5.64 7.22
C LEU A 78 5.58 4.29 6.53
N GLY A 79 5.03 4.17 5.33
CA GLY A 79 5.12 2.96 4.51
C GLY A 79 6.56 2.56 4.22
N LYS A 80 7.40 3.51 3.86
CA LYS A 80 8.83 3.25 3.60
C LYS A 80 9.58 2.83 4.87
N LEU A 81 9.36 3.49 6.00
CA LEU A 81 9.97 3.10 7.29
C LEU A 81 9.60 1.67 7.67
N LEU A 82 8.33 1.28 7.52
CA LEU A 82 7.86 -0.07 7.79
C LEU A 82 8.46 -1.10 6.82
N ALA A 83 8.59 -0.76 5.55
CA ALA A 83 9.21 -1.62 4.54
C ALA A 83 10.71 -1.79 4.80
N ASP A 84 11.45 -0.68 4.96
CA ASP A 84 12.91 -0.67 5.14
C ASP A 84 13.33 -1.35 6.46
N SER A 85 12.50 -1.30 7.50
CA SER A 85 12.75 -1.98 8.77
C SER A 85 12.49 -3.48 8.74
N GLY A 86 11.90 -4.03 7.66
CA GLY A 86 11.46 -5.42 7.60
C GLY A 86 10.28 -5.75 8.53
N ALA A 87 9.66 -4.75 9.16
CA ALA A 87 8.51 -4.94 10.04
C ALA A 87 7.34 -5.66 9.33
N VAL A 88 7.17 -5.38 8.04
CA VAL A 88 6.15 -6.01 7.20
C VAL A 88 6.44 -7.49 6.98
N SER A 89 7.70 -7.86 6.76
CA SER A 89 8.10 -9.27 6.63
C SER A 89 7.77 -10.05 7.91
N ASN A 90 8.04 -9.49 9.09
CA ASN A 90 7.70 -10.16 10.35
C ASN A 90 6.19 -10.35 10.55
N ILE A 91 5.37 -9.40 10.11
CA ILE A 91 3.91 -9.56 10.13
C ILE A 91 3.49 -10.69 9.16
N ALA A 92 4.09 -10.74 7.97
CA ALA A 92 3.82 -11.77 6.98
C ALA A 92 4.25 -13.17 7.46
N ASP A 93 5.44 -13.29 8.04
CA ASP A 93 5.96 -14.56 8.57
C ASP A 93 5.12 -15.10 9.72
N PHE A 94 4.74 -14.23 10.67
CA PHE A 94 3.83 -14.60 11.76
C PHE A 94 2.54 -15.21 11.23
N VAL A 95 2.05 -14.66 10.15
CA VAL A 95 0.83 -15.10 9.50
C VAL A 95 1.02 -16.44 8.78
N LEU A 96 2.13 -16.62 8.07
CA LEU A 96 2.44 -17.84 7.33
C LEU A 96 2.69 -19.05 8.25
N GLU A 97 3.36 -18.82 9.38
CA GLU A 97 3.62 -19.86 10.38
C GLU A 97 2.34 -20.45 10.99
N HIS A 98 1.28 -19.63 11.07
CA HIS A 98 0.02 -20.01 11.73
C HIS A 98 -1.11 -20.38 10.77
N SER A 99 -0.84 -20.46 9.44
CA SER A 99 -1.89 -20.67 8.44
C SER A 99 -1.90 -22.05 7.81
N SER A 100 -3.10 -22.63 7.74
CA SER A 100 -3.35 -23.77 6.84
C SER A 100 -3.55 -23.29 5.40
N PRO A 101 -3.33 -24.11 4.37
CA PRO A 101 -3.52 -23.71 2.97
C PRO A 101 -4.88 -23.07 2.68
N ARG A 102 -5.96 -23.59 3.29
CA ARG A 102 -7.30 -23.04 3.12
C ARG A 102 -7.48 -21.63 3.69
N MET A 103 -6.66 -21.28 4.68
CA MET A 103 -6.70 -19.99 5.35
C MET A 103 -5.82 -18.94 4.65
N ALA A 104 -4.89 -19.34 3.78
CA ALA A 104 -3.95 -18.42 3.14
C ALA A 104 -4.63 -17.20 2.47
N PRO A 105 -5.71 -17.33 1.66
CA PRO A 105 -6.40 -16.15 1.11
C PRO A 105 -6.96 -15.21 2.19
N TRP A 106 -7.51 -15.76 3.27
CA TRP A 106 -8.07 -14.98 4.38
C TRP A 106 -7.02 -14.22 5.15
N ILE A 107 -5.89 -14.86 5.37
CA ILE A 107 -4.79 -14.30 6.14
C ILE A 107 -4.07 -13.22 5.32
N ILE A 108 -3.83 -13.45 4.04
CA ILE A 108 -3.33 -12.43 3.12
C ILE A 108 -4.28 -11.23 3.09
N THR A 109 -5.60 -11.48 3.07
CA THR A 109 -6.61 -10.41 3.18
C THR A 109 -6.43 -9.58 4.45
N LEU A 110 -6.29 -10.26 5.60
CA LEU A 110 -6.14 -9.59 6.90
C LEU A 110 -4.85 -8.76 6.96
N VAL A 111 -3.72 -9.33 6.49
CA VAL A 111 -2.44 -8.61 6.43
C VAL A 111 -2.54 -7.40 5.50
N ALA A 112 -3.06 -7.59 4.29
CA ALA A 112 -3.24 -6.51 3.35
C ALA A 112 -4.19 -5.43 3.87
N PHE A 113 -5.23 -5.82 4.61
CA PHE A 113 -6.15 -4.89 5.25
C PHE A 113 -5.44 -4.07 6.34
N ILE A 114 -4.70 -4.71 7.24
CA ILE A 114 -3.97 -4.02 8.31
C ILE A 114 -2.91 -3.09 7.72
N LEU A 115 -2.09 -3.58 6.79
CA LEU A 115 -1.05 -2.78 6.15
C LEU A 115 -1.61 -1.66 5.28
N GLY A 116 -2.74 -1.91 4.63
CA GLY A 116 -3.39 -0.94 3.74
C GLY A 116 -4.00 0.26 4.46
N ILE A 117 -4.21 0.21 5.78
CA ILE A 117 -4.77 1.35 6.51
C ILE A 117 -3.87 2.59 6.43
N PRO A 118 -2.56 2.52 6.75
CA PRO A 118 -1.66 3.67 6.66
C PRO A 118 -0.91 3.76 5.33
N MET A 119 -0.89 2.71 4.52
CA MET A 119 -0.04 2.62 3.34
C MET A 119 -0.84 2.85 2.06
N PHE A 120 -0.24 3.57 1.10
CA PHE A 120 -0.83 3.68 -0.23
C PHE A 120 -0.89 2.31 -0.92
N PHE A 121 -1.87 2.14 -1.78
CA PHE A 121 -2.10 0.93 -2.56
C PHE A 121 -0.80 0.40 -3.21
N GLU A 122 -0.08 1.27 -3.93
CA GLU A 122 1.12 0.91 -4.67
C GLU A 122 2.23 0.40 -3.75
N VAL A 123 2.46 1.11 -2.64
CA VAL A 123 3.48 0.74 -1.66
C VAL A 123 3.10 -0.56 -0.95
N GLY A 124 1.84 -0.67 -0.51
CA GLY A 124 1.32 -1.88 0.14
C GLY A 124 1.41 -3.10 -0.76
N LEU A 125 1.10 -2.94 -2.05
CA LEU A 125 1.19 -4.04 -3.01
C LEU A 125 2.64 -4.49 -3.22
N VAL A 126 3.56 -3.56 -3.49
CA VAL A 126 4.99 -3.88 -3.70
C VAL A 126 5.57 -4.62 -2.50
N VAL A 127 5.23 -4.17 -1.29
CA VAL A 127 5.71 -4.79 -0.04
C VAL A 127 5.13 -6.20 0.17
N LEU A 128 3.89 -6.45 -0.26
CA LEU A 128 3.25 -7.77 -0.15
C LEU A 128 3.63 -8.74 -1.28
N MET A 129 4.16 -8.26 -2.40
CA MET A 129 4.47 -9.13 -3.54
C MET A 129 5.41 -10.30 -3.19
N PRO A 130 6.53 -10.12 -2.47
CA PRO A 130 7.38 -11.24 -2.08
C PRO A 130 6.62 -12.32 -1.31
N VAL A 131 5.78 -11.91 -0.37
CA VAL A 131 4.95 -12.83 0.43
C VAL A 131 3.93 -13.55 -0.43
N ILE A 132 3.23 -12.82 -1.31
CA ILE A 132 2.23 -13.41 -2.23
C ILE A 132 2.87 -14.47 -3.11
N TYR A 133 4.04 -14.18 -3.69
CA TYR A 133 4.75 -15.13 -4.55
C TYR A 133 5.28 -16.34 -3.77
N ALA A 134 5.89 -16.12 -2.61
CA ALA A 134 6.41 -17.21 -1.78
C ALA A 134 5.29 -18.17 -1.33
N VAL A 135 4.16 -17.62 -0.87
CA VAL A 135 2.98 -18.42 -0.49
C VAL A 135 2.41 -19.15 -1.69
N ALA A 136 2.29 -18.47 -2.84
CA ALA A 136 1.78 -19.09 -4.06
C ALA A 136 2.66 -20.27 -4.50
N ILE A 137 3.99 -20.10 -4.58
CA ILE A 137 4.95 -21.15 -4.94
C ILE A 137 4.81 -22.33 -3.98
N ARG A 138 4.87 -22.08 -2.69
CA ARG A 138 4.79 -23.12 -1.67
C ARG A 138 3.50 -23.93 -1.78
N LEU A 139 2.35 -23.27 -1.91
CA LEU A 139 1.06 -23.93 -1.99
C LEU A 139 0.85 -24.65 -3.33
N GLU A 140 1.35 -24.10 -4.44
CA GLU A 140 1.30 -24.80 -5.74
C GLU A 140 2.11 -26.09 -5.72
N VAL A 141 3.33 -26.08 -5.17
CA VAL A 141 4.18 -27.27 -5.08
C VAL A 141 3.57 -28.33 -4.16
N LEU A 142 3.04 -27.91 -2.99
CA LEU A 142 2.45 -28.86 -2.02
C LEU A 142 1.16 -29.53 -2.52
N HIS A 143 0.41 -28.91 -3.43
CA HIS A 143 -0.92 -29.39 -3.84
C HIS A 143 -1.00 -29.86 -5.29
N ASN A 144 0.14 -30.24 -5.89
CA ASN A 144 0.20 -30.74 -7.28
C ASN A 144 -0.49 -29.80 -8.27
N ARG A 145 0.25 -28.83 -8.75
CA ARG A 145 -0.16 -27.82 -9.77
C ARG A 145 -1.13 -28.34 -10.85
N PRO A 146 -2.00 -27.50 -11.42
CA PRO A 146 -2.20 -26.08 -11.15
C PRO A 146 -3.42 -25.81 -10.25
N GLN A 147 -3.24 -25.21 -9.08
CA GLN A 147 -4.32 -24.83 -8.16
C GLN A 147 -4.65 -23.34 -8.18
N GLN A 148 -3.91 -22.54 -8.95
CA GLN A 148 -4.05 -21.09 -9.10
C GLN A 148 -3.91 -20.34 -7.76
N TRP A 149 -2.98 -20.78 -6.91
CA TRP A 149 -2.72 -20.14 -5.61
C TRP A 149 -2.22 -18.70 -5.75
N TYR A 150 -1.56 -18.39 -6.86
CA TYR A 150 -1.18 -17.01 -7.18
C TYR A 150 -2.39 -16.09 -7.19
N LEU A 151 -3.45 -16.44 -7.93
CA LEU A 151 -4.67 -15.64 -7.98
C LEU A 151 -5.43 -15.67 -6.65
N ARG A 152 -5.42 -16.80 -5.94
CA ARG A 152 -6.08 -16.93 -4.64
C ARG A 152 -5.44 -16.10 -3.54
N THR A 153 -4.18 -15.66 -3.71
CA THR A 153 -3.46 -14.78 -2.77
C THR A 153 -3.40 -13.34 -3.26
N LEU A 154 -3.18 -13.12 -4.56
CA LEU A 154 -3.07 -11.78 -5.14
C LEU A 154 -4.41 -11.02 -5.12
N ILE A 155 -5.51 -11.66 -5.53
CA ILE A 155 -6.84 -11.00 -5.58
C ILE A 155 -7.25 -10.47 -4.19
N PRO A 156 -7.15 -11.24 -3.09
CA PRO A 156 -7.45 -10.75 -1.77
C PRO A 156 -6.59 -9.57 -1.33
N ALA A 157 -5.29 -9.59 -1.64
CA ALA A 157 -4.40 -8.48 -1.32
C ALA A 157 -4.81 -7.19 -2.05
N ILE A 158 -5.03 -7.28 -3.36
CA ILE A 158 -5.49 -6.15 -4.17
C ILE A 158 -6.84 -5.64 -3.69
N ALA A 159 -7.80 -6.53 -3.42
CA ALA A 159 -9.13 -6.14 -2.96
C ALA A 159 -9.08 -5.38 -1.65
N ALA A 160 -8.28 -5.83 -0.68
CA ALA A 160 -8.11 -5.15 0.60
C ALA A 160 -7.48 -3.76 0.45
N LEU A 161 -6.36 -3.68 -0.28
CA LEU A 161 -5.64 -2.42 -0.49
C LEU A 161 -6.49 -1.41 -1.29
N CYS A 162 -7.14 -1.84 -2.38
CA CYS A 162 -7.99 -0.97 -3.20
C CYS A 162 -9.21 -0.47 -2.43
N CYS A 163 -9.85 -1.34 -1.65
CA CYS A 163 -11.03 -0.99 -0.88
C CYS A 163 -10.69 0.09 0.17
N LEU A 164 -9.62 -0.10 0.92
CA LEU A 164 -9.17 0.88 1.91
C LEU A 164 -8.78 2.20 1.25
N HIS A 165 -8.03 2.13 0.15
CA HIS A 165 -7.59 3.32 -0.60
C HIS A 165 -8.76 4.15 -1.14
N GLY A 166 -9.86 3.50 -1.52
CA GLY A 166 -11.04 4.17 -2.06
C GLY A 166 -12.09 4.60 -1.03
N MET A 167 -12.10 3.99 0.17
CA MET A 167 -13.21 4.17 1.12
C MET A 167 -12.82 4.75 2.47
N VAL A 168 -11.56 4.57 2.90
CA VAL A 168 -11.17 4.87 4.27
C VAL A 168 -10.09 5.97 4.32
N PRO A 169 -10.36 7.12 4.99
CA PRO A 169 -9.28 8.04 5.34
C PRO A 169 -8.19 7.32 6.17
N PRO A 170 -6.91 7.71 6.08
CA PRO A 170 -6.36 8.95 5.53
C PRO A 170 -5.97 8.92 4.05
N HIS A 171 -6.54 8.05 3.25
CA HIS A 171 -6.23 8.00 1.82
C HIS A 171 -6.73 9.25 1.07
N PRO A 172 -6.04 9.68 -0.02
CA PRO A 172 -6.33 10.94 -0.72
C PRO A 172 -7.76 11.04 -1.25
N GLY A 173 -8.27 9.96 -1.86
CA GLY A 173 -9.61 9.94 -2.45
C GLY A 173 -10.71 10.25 -1.44
N PRO A 174 -10.83 9.49 -0.35
CA PRO A 174 -11.77 9.76 0.74
C PRO A 174 -11.61 11.15 1.35
N ILE A 175 -10.37 11.62 1.57
CA ILE A 175 -10.13 12.96 2.14
C ILE A 175 -10.66 14.07 1.24
N ILE A 176 -10.42 13.97 -0.07
CA ILE A 176 -10.95 14.93 -1.04
C ILE A 176 -12.48 14.94 -0.99
N GLY A 177 -13.10 13.75 -0.94
CA GLY A 177 -14.55 13.62 -0.80
C GLY A 177 -15.09 14.24 0.49
N VAL A 178 -14.46 13.96 1.63
CA VAL A 178 -14.82 14.52 2.95
C VAL A 178 -14.76 16.04 2.92
N ASN A 179 -13.67 16.61 2.41
CA ASN A 179 -13.47 18.05 2.35
C ASN A 179 -14.48 18.71 1.38
N ALA A 180 -14.73 18.12 0.22
CA ALA A 180 -15.66 18.66 -0.77
C ALA A 180 -17.11 18.65 -0.30
N LEU A 181 -17.50 17.64 0.47
CA LEU A 181 -18.85 17.47 1.00
C LEU A 181 -19.04 18.11 2.38
N GLY A 182 -17.99 18.62 3.01
CA GLY A 182 -18.04 19.11 4.39
C GLY A 182 -18.42 18.02 5.40
N ALA A 183 -18.07 16.75 5.10
CA ALA A 183 -18.41 15.62 5.95
C ALA A 183 -17.49 15.53 7.17
N ASP A 184 -17.94 14.82 8.21
CA ASP A 184 -17.12 14.54 9.39
C ASP A 184 -16.08 13.46 9.08
N MET A 185 -14.81 13.77 9.28
CA MET A 185 -13.69 12.86 8.99
C MET A 185 -13.76 11.58 9.83
N GLY A 186 -14.01 11.73 11.14
CA GLY A 186 -14.05 10.60 12.06
C GLY A 186 -15.20 9.65 11.75
N LEU A 187 -16.39 10.20 11.50
CA LEU A 187 -17.55 9.40 11.12
C LEU A 187 -17.32 8.70 9.77
N THR A 188 -16.64 9.35 8.83
CA THR A 188 -16.28 8.76 7.54
C THR A 188 -15.31 7.57 7.73
N ILE A 189 -14.33 7.66 8.65
CA ILE A 189 -13.44 6.53 8.97
C ILE A 189 -14.25 5.36 9.51
N VAL A 190 -15.13 5.59 10.51
CA VAL A 190 -15.93 4.53 11.11
C VAL A 190 -16.84 3.85 10.09
N LEU A 191 -17.61 4.62 9.35
CA LEU A 191 -18.52 4.09 8.32
C LEU A 191 -17.74 3.44 7.18
N GLY A 192 -16.61 4.04 6.77
CA GLY A 192 -15.71 3.47 5.77
C GLY A 192 -15.20 2.09 6.17
N LEU A 193 -14.74 1.91 7.42
CA LEU A 193 -14.30 0.61 7.93
C LEU A 193 -15.44 -0.41 8.01
N ILE A 194 -16.64 0.01 8.46
CA ILE A 194 -17.82 -0.86 8.51
C ILE A 194 -18.19 -1.36 7.11
N CYS A 195 -18.11 -0.52 6.09
CA CYS A 195 -18.38 -0.90 4.71
C CYS A 195 -17.20 -1.67 4.08
N ALA A 196 -15.96 -1.33 4.43
CA ALA A 196 -14.77 -1.98 3.88
C ALA A 196 -14.68 -3.46 4.27
N ILE A 197 -14.98 -3.81 5.52
CA ILE A 197 -14.87 -5.20 6.01
C ILE A 197 -15.69 -6.18 5.15
N PRO A 198 -17.02 -6.03 4.98
CA PRO A 198 -17.79 -6.95 4.15
C PRO A 198 -17.38 -6.87 2.67
N THR A 199 -17.03 -5.69 2.17
CA THR A 199 -16.58 -5.52 0.78
C THR A 199 -15.31 -6.31 0.52
N VAL A 200 -14.32 -6.22 1.39
CA VAL A 200 -13.05 -6.94 1.27
C VAL A 200 -13.25 -8.45 1.41
N ILE A 201 -14.10 -8.90 2.30
CA ILE A 201 -14.44 -10.33 2.45
C ILE A 201 -15.04 -10.88 1.15
N LEU A 202 -15.99 -10.16 0.57
CA LEU A 202 -16.67 -10.60 -0.65
C LEU A 202 -15.77 -10.50 -1.88
N ALA A 203 -15.12 -9.36 -2.11
CA ALA A 203 -14.28 -9.10 -3.27
C ALA A 203 -12.90 -9.76 -3.18
N GLY A 204 -12.42 -10.07 -1.98
CA GLY A 204 -11.12 -10.73 -1.74
C GLY A 204 -11.24 -12.25 -1.71
N PRO A 205 -11.22 -12.87 -0.53
CA PRO A 205 -11.07 -14.32 -0.40
C PRO A 205 -12.24 -15.10 -0.99
N ILE A 206 -13.47 -14.61 -0.91
CA ILE A 206 -14.63 -15.32 -1.48
C ILE A 206 -14.56 -15.29 -3.00
N TYR A 207 -14.41 -14.10 -3.58
CA TYR A 207 -14.31 -13.95 -5.03
C TYR A 207 -13.09 -14.67 -5.61
N ALA A 208 -11.93 -14.57 -4.96
CA ALA A 208 -10.72 -15.25 -5.37
C ALA A 208 -10.92 -16.78 -5.45
N ASN A 209 -11.56 -17.37 -4.45
CA ASN A 209 -11.83 -18.82 -4.45
C ASN A 209 -12.81 -19.25 -5.55
N ILE A 210 -13.72 -18.36 -5.96
CA ILE A 210 -14.68 -18.64 -7.05
C ILE A 210 -14.03 -18.48 -8.42
N ILE A 211 -13.24 -17.43 -8.62
CA ILE A 211 -12.73 -17.05 -9.94
C ILE A 211 -11.40 -17.73 -10.28
N ALA A 212 -10.51 -17.94 -9.32
CA ALA A 212 -9.18 -18.52 -9.56
C ALA A 212 -9.22 -19.86 -10.31
N PRO A 213 -10.12 -20.81 -10.00
CA PRO A 213 -10.18 -22.07 -10.74
C PRO A 213 -10.63 -21.90 -12.21
N ARG A 214 -11.22 -20.75 -12.56
CA ARG A 214 -11.73 -20.46 -13.90
C ARG A 214 -10.74 -19.73 -14.79
N ILE A 215 -9.72 -19.12 -14.19
CA ILE A 215 -8.70 -18.36 -14.88
C ILE A 215 -7.37 -19.11 -14.76
N LYS A 216 -6.77 -19.45 -15.89
CA LYS A 216 -5.44 -20.03 -15.94
C LYS A 216 -4.45 -18.88 -16.14
N LEU A 217 -3.92 -18.35 -15.05
CA LEU A 217 -2.93 -17.29 -15.05
C LEU A 217 -1.75 -17.72 -14.18
N GLU A 218 -0.61 -17.88 -14.80
CA GLU A 218 0.65 -18.11 -14.11
C GLU A 218 1.47 -16.81 -14.16
N PRO A 219 2.10 -16.43 -13.04
CA PRO A 219 2.98 -15.29 -13.06
C PRO A 219 4.21 -15.58 -13.94
N PRO A 220 4.74 -14.57 -14.67
CA PRO A 220 5.98 -14.72 -15.42
C PRO A 220 7.15 -15.09 -14.51
N ASP A 221 8.05 -15.97 -14.97
CA ASP A 221 9.23 -16.40 -14.23
C ASP A 221 10.13 -15.24 -13.81
N SER A 222 10.15 -14.16 -14.62
CA SER A 222 10.88 -12.94 -14.28
C SER A 222 10.38 -12.29 -12.98
N LEU A 223 9.08 -12.30 -12.74
CA LEU A 223 8.49 -11.77 -11.51
C LEU A 223 8.67 -12.73 -10.33
N LEU A 224 8.57 -14.04 -10.57
CA LEU A 224 8.86 -15.05 -9.55
C LEU A 224 10.31 -14.93 -9.06
N THR A 225 11.25 -14.85 -9.99
CA THR A 225 12.67 -14.68 -9.65
C THR A 225 12.94 -13.33 -8.99
N GLN A 226 12.26 -12.26 -9.44
CA GLN A 226 12.43 -10.93 -8.87
C GLN A 226 11.95 -10.84 -7.41
N TYR A 227 10.80 -11.45 -7.09
CA TYR A 227 10.16 -11.27 -5.78
C TYR A 227 10.39 -12.45 -4.82
N ALA A 228 10.44 -13.68 -5.33
CA ALA A 228 10.66 -14.88 -4.51
C ALA A 228 12.09 -15.43 -4.63
N GLY A 229 12.86 -15.01 -5.63
CA GLY A 229 14.22 -15.49 -5.88
C GLY A 229 14.27 -16.83 -6.64
N VAL A 230 13.14 -17.51 -6.83
CA VAL A 230 13.06 -18.84 -7.46
C VAL A 230 11.83 -18.95 -8.35
N THR A 231 11.92 -19.83 -9.36
CA THR A 231 10.77 -20.23 -10.18
C THR A 231 9.99 -21.39 -9.56
N TYR A 232 8.82 -21.68 -10.10
CA TYR A 232 8.05 -22.86 -9.69
C TYR A 232 8.82 -24.16 -9.90
N GLU A 233 9.51 -24.33 -11.03
CA GLU A 233 10.25 -25.54 -11.37
C GLU A 233 11.39 -25.79 -10.39
N GLN A 234 12.15 -24.74 -10.09
CA GLN A 234 13.24 -24.82 -9.10
C GLN A 234 12.71 -25.18 -7.71
N ALA A 235 11.62 -24.57 -7.27
CA ALA A 235 11.01 -24.86 -5.98
C ALA A 235 10.47 -26.32 -5.91
N GLU A 236 9.89 -26.82 -7.00
CA GLU A 236 9.40 -28.19 -7.09
C GLU A 236 10.55 -29.20 -7.08
N GLU A 237 11.65 -28.92 -7.80
CA GLU A 237 12.83 -29.77 -7.82
C GLU A 237 13.47 -29.92 -6.42
N VAL A 238 13.68 -28.78 -5.74
CA VAL A 238 14.22 -28.80 -4.38
C VAL A 238 13.31 -29.54 -3.42
N TYR A 239 11.98 -29.26 -3.47
CA TYR A 239 11.03 -29.95 -2.61
C TYR A 239 10.97 -31.45 -2.86
N LYS A 240 11.03 -31.93 -4.11
CA LYS A 240 11.07 -33.35 -4.45
C LYS A 240 12.34 -34.02 -3.93
N ARG A 241 13.49 -33.30 -3.93
CA ARG A 241 14.78 -33.82 -3.47
C ARG A 241 14.86 -33.89 -1.95
N THR A 242 14.39 -32.86 -1.24
CA THR A 242 14.68 -32.64 0.18
C THR A 242 13.44 -32.78 1.09
N GLY A 243 12.25 -32.71 0.52
CA GLY A 243 11.00 -32.65 1.29
C GLY A 243 10.78 -31.35 2.03
N SER A 244 11.62 -30.32 1.79
CA SER A 244 11.61 -29.05 2.50
C SER A 244 11.84 -27.88 1.55
N PHE A 245 11.27 -26.72 1.87
CA PHE A 245 11.54 -25.46 1.19
C PHE A 245 12.72 -24.68 1.81
N ALA A 246 13.25 -25.13 2.95
CA ALA A 246 14.32 -24.42 3.66
C ALA A 246 15.62 -24.33 2.86
N GLU A 247 15.87 -25.29 1.97
CA GLU A 247 17.09 -25.32 1.14
C GLU A 247 17.01 -24.41 -0.08
N LEU A 248 15.84 -23.84 -0.42
CA LEU A 248 15.73 -22.89 -1.53
C LEU A 248 16.60 -21.66 -1.36
N ALA A 249 16.77 -21.21 -0.11
CA ALA A 249 17.60 -20.05 0.21
C ALA A 249 19.09 -20.30 -0.04
N THR A 250 19.55 -21.53 0.17
CA THR A 250 20.97 -21.91 0.01
C THR A 250 21.35 -22.29 -1.41
N ASP A 251 20.48 -23.01 -2.09
CA ASP A 251 20.76 -23.59 -3.41
C ASP A 251 20.53 -22.63 -4.58
N HIS A 252 19.52 -21.77 -4.47
CA HIS A 252 19.08 -20.91 -5.58
C HIS A 252 19.03 -19.42 -5.24
N GLY A 253 19.50 -19.01 -4.05
CA GLY A 253 19.46 -17.60 -3.62
C GLY A 253 18.04 -17.08 -3.40
N ALA A 254 17.08 -17.97 -3.13
CA ALA A 254 15.72 -17.59 -2.77
C ALA A 254 15.74 -16.75 -1.49
N ASN A 255 14.75 -15.87 -1.36
CA ASN A 255 14.57 -15.09 -0.14
C ASN A 255 14.40 -16.04 1.08
N PRO A 256 15.38 -16.15 1.99
CA PRO A 256 15.34 -17.08 3.10
C PRO A 256 14.14 -16.86 4.03
N ASP A 257 13.72 -15.61 4.17
CA ASP A 257 12.62 -15.23 5.05
C ASP A 257 11.26 -15.64 4.46
N ALA A 258 11.16 -15.71 3.13
CA ALA A 258 9.93 -16.11 2.45
C ALA A 258 9.63 -17.62 2.52
N PHE A 259 10.66 -18.46 2.71
CA PHE A 259 10.52 -19.91 2.69
C PHE A 259 10.85 -20.61 4.03
N GLY A 260 11.03 -19.84 5.11
CA GLY A 260 11.21 -20.41 6.47
C GLY A 260 12.54 -21.13 6.65
N ALA A 261 13.65 -20.52 6.27
CA ALA A 261 14.98 -21.06 6.52
C ALA A 261 15.27 -21.24 8.02
N PRO A 262 16.06 -22.29 8.41
CA PRO A 262 16.43 -22.49 9.80
C PRO A 262 17.17 -21.26 10.35
N LYS A 263 16.85 -20.88 11.59
CA LYS A 263 17.41 -19.69 12.27
C LYS A 263 18.93 -19.72 12.43
N ASP A 264 19.58 -20.86 12.17
CA ASP A 264 21.01 -21.13 12.43
C ASP A 264 21.84 -21.35 11.14
N ALA A 265 21.31 -21.08 9.94
CA ALA A 265 22.08 -21.20 8.72
C ALA A 265 23.18 -20.12 8.66
N PRO A 266 24.47 -20.47 8.39
CA PRO A 266 25.53 -19.49 8.28
C PRO A 266 25.23 -18.53 7.14
N THR A 267 25.21 -17.24 7.45
CA THR A 267 25.05 -16.14 6.49
C THR A 267 26.21 -16.17 5.50
N GLN A 268 26.01 -16.76 4.34
CA GLN A 268 26.90 -16.52 3.20
C GLN A 268 26.68 -15.09 2.72
N GLN A 269 27.77 -14.34 2.60
CA GLN A 269 27.76 -12.98 2.03
C GLN A 269 27.10 -13.02 0.64
N PRO A 270 26.21 -12.07 0.30
CA PRO A 270 25.61 -12.01 -1.02
C PRO A 270 26.71 -11.83 -2.07
N GLY A 271 26.87 -12.83 -2.91
CA GLY A 271 27.71 -12.73 -4.09
C GLY A 271 27.22 -11.58 -4.97
N ALA A 272 28.16 -10.82 -5.51
CA ALA A 272 27.97 -9.64 -6.32
C ALA A 272 26.83 -9.80 -7.35
N TRP A 273 25.72 -9.12 -7.12
CA TRP A 273 24.66 -8.98 -8.09
C TRP A 273 25.11 -8.03 -9.19
N SER A 274 25.14 -8.55 -10.40
CA SER A 274 25.47 -7.83 -11.63
C SER A 274 24.58 -6.60 -11.81
N GLN A 275 25.24 -5.45 -11.97
CA GLN A 275 24.66 -4.15 -12.27
C GLN A 275 23.87 -4.17 -13.57
N THR A 276 22.55 -4.25 -13.52
CA THR A 276 21.68 -3.80 -14.63
C THR A 276 20.28 -3.49 -14.10
N SER A 277 19.97 -2.23 -14.08
CA SER A 277 18.68 -1.53 -13.89
C SER A 277 18.54 -0.74 -12.58
N ALA A 278 18.98 0.49 -12.65
CA ALA A 278 19.12 1.46 -11.55
C ALA A 278 17.79 2.11 -11.06
N THR A 279 16.62 1.53 -11.31
CA THR A 279 15.32 2.12 -10.89
C THR A 279 14.40 1.19 -10.11
N ALA A 280 14.73 -0.11 -10.02
CA ALA A 280 13.97 -1.09 -9.23
C ALA A 280 14.67 -1.49 -7.92
N ASP A 281 15.95 -1.15 -7.76
CA ASP A 281 16.84 -1.70 -6.73
C ASP A 281 16.62 -1.15 -5.32
N SER A 282 16.04 0.05 -5.19
CA SER A 282 15.88 0.67 -3.87
C SER A 282 14.69 0.13 -3.05
N GLY A 283 13.75 -0.56 -3.68
CA GLY A 283 12.57 -1.15 -3.02
C GLY A 283 12.74 -2.60 -2.57
N LEU A 284 13.58 -3.37 -3.28
CA LEU A 284 13.72 -4.82 -3.02
C LEU A 284 14.76 -5.16 -1.94
N ALA A 285 15.84 -4.40 -1.86
CA ALA A 285 16.88 -4.63 -0.85
C ALA A 285 16.37 -4.45 0.59
N SER A 286 15.28 -3.68 0.77
CA SER A 286 14.69 -3.41 2.07
C SER A 286 13.75 -4.51 2.58
N VAL A 287 13.17 -5.30 1.70
CA VAL A 287 12.19 -6.36 2.06
C VAL A 287 12.87 -7.61 2.60
N THR A 288 14.17 -7.81 2.32
CA THR A 288 14.92 -8.99 2.74
C THR A 288 15.65 -8.81 4.09
N LYS A 289 15.61 -7.61 4.67
CA LYS A 289 16.27 -7.36 5.95
C LYS A 289 15.44 -7.91 7.11
N LYS A 290 15.98 -8.89 7.82
CA LYS A 290 15.38 -9.41 9.04
C LYS A 290 15.25 -8.28 10.06
N SER A 291 14.03 -7.92 10.38
CA SER A 291 13.73 -6.79 11.27
C SER A 291 14.11 -7.11 12.71
N GLY A 292 14.77 -6.16 13.39
CA GLY A 292 14.84 -6.14 14.85
C GLY A 292 13.47 -5.82 15.50
N VAL A 293 12.49 -5.35 14.73
CA VAL A 293 11.18 -4.91 15.21
C VAL A 293 10.28 -6.13 15.44
N SER A 294 9.84 -6.36 16.67
CA SER A 294 8.92 -7.46 16.98
C SER A 294 7.56 -7.26 16.31
N THR A 295 6.89 -8.36 15.94
CA THR A 295 5.58 -8.32 15.25
C THR A 295 4.51 -7.48 15.98
N PRO A 296 4.32 -7.56 17.32
CA PRO A 296 3.36 -6.70 18.01
C PRO A 296 3.69 -5.21 17.87
N LEU A 297 4.97 -4.87 17.91
CA LEU A 297 5.40 -3.49 17.80
C LEU A 297 5.25 -2.97 16.36
N ALA A 298 5.51 -3.82 15.37
CA ALA A 298 5.23 -3.52 13.97
C ALA A 298 3.73 -3.22 13.73
N ILE A 299 2.85 -4.05 14.27
CA ILE A 299 1.40 -3.83 14.23
C ILE A 299 1.02 -2.52 14.92
N THR A 300 1.63 -2.21 16.07
CA THR A 300 1.39 -0.94 16.78
C THR A 300 1.81 0.26 15.93
N CYS A 301 2.97 0.22 15.28
CA CYS A 301 3.42 1.28 14.38
C CYS A 301 2.43 1.53 13.23
N VAL A 302 1.88 0.46 12.66
CA VAL A 302 0.89 0.53 11.57
C VAL A 302 -0.43 1.13 12.05
N LEU A 303 -0.94 0.69 13.18
CA LEU A 303 -2.28 1.04 13.65
C LEU A 303 -2.33 2.37 14.42
N LEU A 304 -1.21 2.85 14.96
CA LEU A 304 -1.18 4.04 15.82
C LEU A 304 -1.88 5.27 15.21
N PRO A 305 -1.61 5.70 13.98
CA PRO A 305 -2.29 6.86 13.40
C PRO A 305 -3.81 6.68 13.35
N VAL A 306 -4.26 5.49 12.97
CA VAL A 306 -5.70 5.19 12.84
C VAL A 306 -6.38 5.15 14.19
N VAL A 307 -5.74 4.56 15.19
CA VAL A 307 -6.25 4.54 16.56
C VAL A 307 -6.42 5.96 17.11
N LEU A 308 -5.47 6.85 16.85
CA LEU A 308 -5.58 8.26 17.25
C LEU A 308 -6.76 8.95 16.57
N MET A 309 -6.96 8.75 15.26
CA MET A 309 -8.11 9.29 14.55
C MET A 309 -9.45 8.70 15.04
N LEU A 310 -9.48 7.40 15.35
CA LEU A 310 -10.68 6.75 15.90
C LEU A 310 -11.01 7.26 17.30
N ILE A 311 -10.02 7.52 18.15
CA ILE A 311 -10.22 8.12 19.49
C ILE A 311 -10.86 9.49 19.34
N GLU A 312 -10.40 10.33 18.41
CA GLU A 312 -11.02 11.63 18.14
C GLU A 312 -12.48 11.46 17.72
N ALA A 313 -12.76 10.58 16.76
CA ALA A 313 -14.10 10.31 16.27
C ALA A 313 -15.05 9.84 17.39
N ILE A 314 -14.59 8.89 18.20
CA ILE A 314 -15.38 8.34 19.30
C ILE A 314 -15.64 9.40 20.38
N THR A 315 -14.63 10.16 20.75
CA THR A 315 -14.78 11.20 21.79
C THR A 315 -15.73 12.31 21.38
N LYS A 316 -15.73 12.67 20.09
CA LYS A 316 -16.65 13.65 19.52
C LYS A 316 -18.11 13.21 19.63
N ILE A 317 -18.38 11.90 19.53
CA ILE A 317 -19.72 11.31 19.64
C ILE A 317 -20.14 11.12 21.10
N VAL A 318 -19.22 10.57 21.93
CA VAL A 318 -19.55 10.10 23.29
C VAL A 318 -19.48 11.22 24.33
N ALA A 319 -18.51 12.12 24.20
CA ALA A 319 -18.23 13.16 25.18
C ALA A 319 -17.99 14.54 24.54
N PRO A 320 -18.97 15.08 23.80
CA PRO A 320 -18.83 16.39 23.14
C PRO A 320 -18.61 17.48 24.22
N ASN A 321 -17.73 18.44 23.92
CA ASN A 321 -17.35 19.55 24.81
C ASN A 321 -16.58 19.19 26.08
N SER A 322 -15.99 18.00 26.18
CA SER A 322 -15.07 17.66 27.25
C SER A 322 -13.65 18.18 27.00
N HIS A 323 -12.87 18.44 28.05
CA HIS A 323 -11.44 18.73 27.90
C HIS A 323 -10.67 17.62 27.17
N PHE A 324 -11.11 16.37 27.35
CA PHE A 324 -10.54 15.23 26.66
C PHE A 324 -10.81 15.28 25.14
N GLN A 325 -12.01 15.73 24.73
CA GLN A 325 -12.33 15.91 23.32
C GLN A 325 -11.44 16.97 22.64
N THR A 326 -11.12 18.07 23.36
CA THR A 326 -10.22 19.10 22.82
C THR A 326 -8.82 18.52 22.54
N LEU A 327 -8.27 17.74 23.46
CA LEU A 327 -6.97 17.08 23.29
C LEU A 327 -7.04 16.01 22.20
N ALA A 328 -8.06 15.17 22.21
CA ALA A 328 -8.27 14.14 21.20
C ALA A 328 -8.44 14.74 19.81
N GLY A 329 -9.11 15.90 19.70
CA GLY A 329 -9.28 16.62 18.45
C GLY A 329 -7.98 17.15 17.84
N VAL A 330 -7.00 17.50 18.66
CA VAL A 330 -5.67 17.90 18.18
C VAL A 330 -4.85 16.67 17.73
N ILE A 331 -4.79 15.65 18.61
CA ILE A 331 -3.94 14.47 18.37
C ILE A 331 -4.52 13.57 17.27
N GLY A 332 -5.85 13.49 17.17
CA GLY A 332 -6.56 12.70 16.17
C GLY A 332 -6.71 13.38 14.82
N GLN A 333 -6.35 14.66 14.69
CA GLN A 333 -6.35 15.30 13.39
C GLN A 333 -5.44 14.53 12.41
N PRO A 334 -5.89 14.20 11.20
CA PRO A 334 -5.18 13.28 10.30
C PRO A 334 -3.69 13.59 10.10
N VAL A 335 -3.33 14.87 9.89
CA VAL A 335 -1.93 15.28 9.71
C VAL A 335 -1.10 15.04 10.97
N ILE A 336 -1.66 15.38 12.15
CA ILE A 336 -0.97 15.21 13.43
C ILE A 336 -0.86 13.72 13.79
N ALA A 337 -1.93 12.94 13.62
CA ALA A 337 -1.94 11.51 13.88
C ALA A 337 -0.90 10.78 12.99
N MET A 338 -0.83 11.13 11.70
CA MET A 338 0.18 10.59 10.79
C MET A 338 1.59 11.02 11.16
N LEU A 339 1.79 12.28 11.54
CA LEU A 339 3.10 12.77 12.01
C LEU A 339 3.57 12.01 13.25
N ILE A 340 2.67 11.82 14.23
CA ILE A 340 2.97 11.03 15.43
C ILE A 340 3.33 9.59 15.04
N GLY A 341 2.59 8.98 14.11
CA GLY A 341 2.86 7.64 13.60
C GLY A 341 4.24 7.52 12.95
N VAL A 342 4.62 8.47 12.11
CA VAL A 342 5.94 8.51 11.46
C VAL A 342 7.05 8.67 12.50
N LEU A 343 6.91 9.61 13.44
CA LEU A 343 7.91 9.85 14.48
C LEU A 343 8.05 8.66 15.43
N PHE A 344 6.94 8.05 15.83
CA PHE A 344 6.93 6.86 16.68
C PHE A 344 7.61 5.69 15.97
N THR A 345 7.23 5.40 14.73
CA THR A 345 7.83 4.33 13.93
C THR A 345 9.32 4.57 13.70
N GLY A 346 9.70 5.81 13.36
CA GLY A 346 11.11 6.18 13.22
C GLY A 346 11.91 5.97 14.49
N ALA A 347 11.36 6.35 15.65
CA ALA A 347 12.01 6.12 16.94
C ALA A 347 12.14 4.62 17.28
N VAL A 348 11.08 3.83 17.04
CA VAL A 348 11.10 2.37 17.25
C VAL A 348 12.18 1.72 16.38
N VAL A 349 12.21 2.04 15.09
CA VAL A 349 13.20 1.49 14.15
C VAL A 349 14.61 1.92 14.55
N ALA A 350 14.83 3.19 14.89
CA ALA A 350 16.14 3.71 15.30
C ALA A 350 16.66 3.02 16.57
N ILE A 351 15.78 2.77 17.55
CA ILE A 351 16.18 2.10 18.81
C ILE A 351 16.49 0.62 18.57
N GLN A 352 15.65 -0.08 17.83
CA GLN A 352 15.79 -1.53 17.64
C GLN A 352 16.90 -1.90 16.65
N GLU A 353 17.11 -1.11 15.62
CA GLU A 353 18.17 -1.33 14.64
C GLU A 353 19.49 -0.64 15.00
N LYS A 354 19.57 0.02 16.17
CA LYS A 354 20.76 0.77 16.62
C LYS A 354 21.25 1.76 15.55
N TRP A 355 20.31 2.42 14.87
CA TRP A 355 20.65 3.41 13.86
C TRP A 355 21.38 4.58 14.48
N ASN A 356 22.57 4.87 13.98
CA ASN A 356 23.25 6.13 14.26
C ASN A 356 22.43 7.25 13.58
N GLY A 357 22.10 8.31 14.33
CA GLY A 357 21.19 9.38 13.90
C GLY A 357 21.46 10.06 12.56
N CYS A 358 22.65 9.79 11.95
CA CYS A 358 23.01 10.26 10.62
C CYS A 358 22.22 9.58 9.48
N LEU A 359 21.74 8.33 9.68
CA LEU A 359 21.02 7.57 8.65
C LEU A 359 19.54 7.95 8.52
N LEU A 360 19.01 8.70 9.47
CA LEU A 360 17.61 9.18 9.41
C LEU A 360 17.41 10.25 8.32
N TYR A 361 18.48 10.92 7.91
CA TYR A 361 18.46 12.06 6.99
C TYR A 361 19.20 11.82 5.67
N THR A 362 19.96 10.74 5.56
CA THR A 362 20.64 10.40 4.33
C THR A 362 20.07 9.12 3.75
N SER A 363 19.12 9.25 2.81
CA SER A 363 18.96 8.18 1.82
C SER A 363 20.34 8.06 1.12
N PRO A 364 20.88 6.84 0.90
CA PRO A 364 22.09 6.70 0.12
C PRO A 364 21.92 7.44 -1.20
N SER A 365 22.81 8.40 -1.44
CA SER A 365 22.88 9.09 -2.72
C SER A 365 23.10 8.04 -3.80
N PRO A 366 22.44 8.13 -4.98
CA PRO A 366 22.75 7.22 -6.09
C PRO A 366 24.19 7.30 -6.61
N ARG A 367 25.08 7.99 -5.88
CA ARG A 367 26.49 8.23 -6.21
C ARG A 367 27.49 7.59 -5.24
N ASP A 368 27.02 6.93 -4.19
CA ASP A 368 27.83 6.13 -3.26
C ASP A 368 27.55 4.60 -3.48
#